data_f005d0856fa994607f663399e9f290e7
#
_entry.id   f005d0856fa994607f663399e9f290e7
#
_cell.length_a   1.000
_cell.length_b   1.000
_cell.length_c   1.000
_cell.angle_alpha   90.00
_cell.angle_beta   90.00
_cell.angle_gamma   90.00
#
_symmetry.space_group_name_H-M   'P 1'
#
loop_
_entity.id
_entity.type
_entity.pdbx_description
1 polymer ?
#
loop_
_entity_poly.entity_id
_entity_poly.type
_entity_poly.pdbx_seq_one_letter_code
_entity_poly.pdbx_strand_id
1 'polypeptide(L)'
;MNIIDIKTAKPGILYRVFSDKIDKIDFVRYYERTIDELYCGYGSDACDYREVTIGCYEYRQHSNHFHWDHGLVQEDCDYREHFFENLEDAKQFVIDNYYGDEIQKLKKEIKEIESKIEEFKSKTVEEKIWLT
;
A
#
# COMPACT_ATOMS: atom_id res chain seq x y z
N MET A 1 4.73 -5.35 15.06
CA MET A 1 5.21 -4.68 13.83
C MET A 1 5.17 -3.18 14.06
N ASN A 2 6.30 -2.52 13.95
CA ASN A 2 6.40 -1.09 14.26
C ASN A 2 6.44 -0.26 12.98
N ILE A 3 5.30 0.35 12.65
CA ILE A 3 5.24 1.33 11.57
C ILE A 3 5.84 2.63 12.10
N ILE A 4 6.80 3.17 11.37
CA ILE A 4 7.47 4.42 11.75
C ILE A 4 6.64 5.62 11.29
N ASP A 5 6.42 6.56 12.20
CA ASP A 5 5.83 7.85 11.84
C ASP A 5 6.93 8.74 11.27
N ILE A 6 6.86 9.01 9.97
CA ILE A 6 7.88 9.78 9.27
C ILE A 6 8.03 11.22 9.82
N LYS A 7 6.98 11.75 10.44
CA LYS A 7 7.03 13.10 11.03
C LYS A 7 7.97 13.20 12.21
N THR A 8 8.16 12.10 12.93
CA THR A 8 8.98 12.04 14.14
C THR A 8 10.18 11.14 14.01
N ALA A 9 10.39 10.55 12.84
CA ALA A 9 11.49 9.62 12.60
C ALA A 9 12.84 10.31 12.70
N LYS A 10 13.83 9.58 13.18
CA LYS A 10 15.22 10.03 13.21
C LYS A 10 15.86 9.79 11.84
N PRO A 11 16.85 10.64 11.44
CA PRO A 11 17.61 10.39 10.22
C PRO A 11 18.26 9.01 10.23
N GLY A 12 18.29 8.36 9.09
CA GLY A 12 18.91 7.06 8.93
C GLY A 12 18.19 6.20 7.92
N ILE A 13 18.60 4.93 7.87
CA ILE A 13 18.05 3.98 6.92
C ILE A 13 16.65 3.55 7.35
N LEU A 14 15.70 3.69 6.42
CA LEU A 14 14.34 3.21 6.56
C LEU A 14 13.95 2.40 5.33
N TYR A 15 12.95 1.56 5.49
CA TYR A 15 12.36 0.79 4.41
C TYR A 15 10.96 1.34 4.13
N ARG A 16 10.80 1.89 2.94
CA ARG A 16 9.55 2.49 2.50
C ARG A 16 8.74 1.46 1.72
N VAL A 17 7.51 1.24 2.14
CA VAL A 17 6.58 0.33 1.49
C VAL A 17 5.51 1.12 0.76
N PHE A 18 5.37 0.84 -0.50
CA PHE A 18 4.26 1.34 -1.32
C PHE A 18 3.72 0.18 -2.14
N SER A 19 2.47 -0.21 -1.90
CA SER A 19 1.86 -1.37 -2.54
C SER A 19 2.66 -2.65 -2.22
N ASP A 20 3.21 -3.33 -3.21
CA ASP A 20 4.05 -4.53 -3.03
C ASP A 20 5.55 -4.24 -3.14
N LYS A 21 5.91 -2.97 -3.21
CA LYS A 21 7.31 -2.55 -3.38
C LYS A 21 7.91 -2.06 -2.09
N ILE A 22 9.16 -2.43 -1.87
CA ILE A 22 9.94 -2.00 -0.71
C ILE A 22 11.19 -1.30 -1.23
N ASP A 23 11.38 -0.04 -0.83
CA ASP A 23 12.57 0.74 -1.15
C ASP A 23 13.38 1.00 0.10
N LYS A 24 14.69 0.80 0.00
CA LYS A 24 15.61 1.22 1.05
C LYS A 24 15.99 2.67 0.81
N ILE A 25 15.68 3.53 1.77
CA ILE A 25 15.96 4.96 1.69
C ILE A 25 16.83 5.40 2.86
N ASP A 26 17.59 6.47 2.64
CA ASP A 26 18.32 7.16 3.68
C ASP A 26 17.53 8.43 4.01
N PHE A 27 16.73 8.34 5.07
CA PHE A 27 15.85 9.43 5.50
C PHE A 27 16.63 10.54 6.15
N VAL A 28 16.34 11.79 5.78
CA VAL A 28 17.00 12.98 6.33
C VAL A 28 16.10 13.72 7.29
N ARG A 29 14.93 14.14 6.84
CA ARG A 29 14.03 14.94 7.66
C ARG A 29 12.61 14.97 7.10
N TYR A 30 11.68 15.23 7.97
CA TYR A 30 10.34 15.67 7.64
C TYR A 30 10.30 17.19 7.64
N TYR A 31 9.52 17.77 6.73
CA TYR A 31 9.28 19.22 6.73
C TYR A 31 7.91 19.50 6.12
N GLU A 32 7.42 20.71 6.36
CA GLU A 32 6.14 21.14 5.81
C GLU A 32 6.38 22.28 4.81
N ARG A 33 5.57 22.29 3.76
CA ARG A 33 5.56 23.36 2.76
C ARG A 33 4.16 23.92 2.66
N THR A 34 4.10 25.23 2.47
CA THR A 34 2.85 25.92 2.12
C THR A 34 2.87 26.19 0.63
N ILE A 35 1.84 25.74 -0.06
CA ILE A 35 1.66 25.96 -1.50
C ILE A 35 0.33 26.65 -1.74
N ASP A 36 0.26 27.40 -2.85
CA ASP A 36 -1.00 27.98 -3.32
C ASP A 36 -1.65 26.97 -4.25
N GLU A 37 -2.86 26.58 -3.90
CA GLU A 37 -3.65 25.65 -4.69
C GLU A 37 -4.82 26.38 -5.34
N LEU A 38 -4.95 26.23 -6.66
CA LEU A 38 -6.07 26.77 -7.38
C LEU A 38 -7.29 25.86 -7.20
N TYR A 39 -8.33 26.41 -6.61
CA TYR A 39 -9.57 25.71 -6.42
C TYR A 39 -10.64 26.33 -7.29
N CYS A 40 -11.22 25.55 -8.20
CA CYS A 40 -12.32 25.94 -9.06
C CYS A 40 -13.57 25.16 -8.65
N GLY A 41 -14.65 25.89 -8.35
CA GLY A 41 -15.93 25.26 -8.07
C GLY A 41 -16.49 24.59 -9.32
N TYR A 42 -17.21 23.51 -9.11
CA TYR A 42 -17.85 22.77 -10.21
C TYR A 42 -18.86 23.65 -10.93
N GLY A 43 -18.68 23.77 -12.25
CA GLY A 43 -19.60 24.60 -13.09
C GLY A 43 -19.47 26.10 -12.89
N SER A 44 -18.47 26.57 -12.17
CA SER A 44 -18.24 27.99 -11.90
C SER A 44 -17.02 28.49 -12.66
N ASP A 45 -17.11 29.71 -13.18
CA ASP A 45 -15.96 30.42 -13.76
C ASP A 45 -15.06 31.05 -12.67
N ALA A 46 -15.53 31.05 -11.43
CA ALA A 46 -14.76 31.60 -10.31
C ALA A 46 -13.77 30.57 -9.77
N CYS A 47 -12.52 30.92 -9.77
CA CYS A 47 -11.45 30.12 -9.19
C CYS A 47 -10.81 30.90 -8.04
N ASP A 48 -10.67 30.25 -6.90
CA ASP A 48 -10.02 30.83 -5.73
C ASP A 48 -8.68 30.16 -5.47
N TYR A 49 -7.71 30.96 -5.05
CA TYR A 49 -6.45 30.45 -4.55
C TYR A 49 -6.55 30.28 -3.03
N ARG A 50 -6.09 29.15 -2.54
CA ARG A 50 -5.98 28.92 -1.10
C ARG A 50 -4.62 28.36 -0.77
N GLU A 51 -4.13 28.72 0.38
CA GLU A 51 -2.91 28.15 0.91
C GLU A 51 -3.19 26.79 1.52
N VAL A 52 -2.38 25.80 1.14
CA VAL A 52 -2.45 24.45 1.68
C VAL A 52 -1.08 24.09 2.20
N THR A 53 -1.04 23.61 3.44
CA THR A 53 0.20 23.09 4.02
C THR A 53 0.27 21.58 3.75
N ILE A 54 1.35 21.17 3.12
CA ILE A 54 1.61 19.77 2.82
C ILE A 54 2.82 19.25 3.59
N GLY A 55 2.72 18.01 4.07
CA GLY A 55 3.84 17.30 4.68
C GLY A 55 4.74 16.71 3.61
N CYS A 56 6.04 16.89 3.79
CA CYS A 56 7.05 16.38 2.88
C CYS A 56 8.15 15.70 3.68
N TYR A 57 8.89 14.82 3.04
CA TYR A 57 10.10 14.26 3.61
C TYR A 57 11.22 14.26 2.59
N GLU A 58 12.43 14.40 3.08
CA GLU A 58 13.64 14.45 2.27
C GLU A 58 14.42 13.17 2.53
N TYR A 59 14.83 12.51 1.46
CA TYR A 59 15.54 11.25 1.54
C TYR A 59 16.51 11.08 0.39
N ARG A 60 17.39 10.10 0.52
CA ARG A 60 18.34 9.72 -0.51
C ARG A 60 18.20 8.23 -0.77
N GLN A 61 18.06 7.84 -2.03
CA GLN A 61 18.09 6.44 -2.39
C GLN A 61 19.53 5.91 -2.43
N HIS A 62 19.69 4.67 -2.09
CA HIS A 62 21.02 4.06 -1.95
C HIS A 62 21.86 4.11 -3.22
N SER A 63 21.22 4.13 -4.38
CA SER A 63 21.89 4.18 -5.69
C SER A 63 22.09 5.59 -6.22
N ASN A 64 21.55 6.61 -5.58
CA ASN A 64 21.59 8.00 -6.03
C ASN A 64 22.46 8.84 -5.09
N HIS A 65 23.73 9.02 -5.45
CA HIS A 65 24.72 9.61 -4.56
C HIS A 65 24.75 11.14 -4.53
N PHE A 66 24.09 11.81 -5.47
CA PHE A 66 24.27 13.26 -5.65
C PHE A 66 23.00 14.09 -5.50
N HIS A 67 21.84 13.46 -5.41
CA HIS A 67 20.58 14.17 -5.35
C HIS A 67 19.76 13.69 -4.17
N TRP A 68 19.19 14.66 -3.44
CA TRP A 68 18.17 14.39 -2.47
C TRP A 68 16.82 14.36 -3.16
N ASP A 69 16.06 13.34 -2.90
CA ASP A 69 14.70 13.22 -3.37
C ASP A 69 13.73 13.67 -2.31
N HIS A 70 12.53 14.02 -2.71
CA HIS A 70 11.49 14.47 -1.82
C HIS A 70 10.23 13.65 -2.05
N GLY A 71 9.58 13.27 -0.96
CA GLY A 71 8.31 12.57 -1.02
C GLY A 71 7.23 13.39 -0.33
N LEU A 72 5.97 13.11 -0.67
CA LEU A 72 4.80 13.69 -0.04
C LEU A 72 4.25 12.74 1.00
N VAL A 73 3.89 13.27 2.16
CA VAL A 73 3.19 12.50 3.20
C VAL A 73 1.70 12.57 2.93
N GLN A 74 1.11 11.43 2.60
CA GLN A 74 -0.32 11.32 2.31
C GLN A 74 -0.96 10.49 3.43
N GLU A 75 -1.71 11.14 4.31
CA GLU A 75 -2.26 10.50 5.50
C GLU A 75 -3.61 9.82 5.26
N ASP A 76 -4.43 10.39 4.39
CA ASP A 76 -5.81 9.95 4.18
C ASP A 76 -6.03 9.29 2.81
N CYS A 77 -5.03 8.60 2.31
CA CYS A 77 -5.08 7.98 0.99
C CYS A 77 -4.79 6.48 1.08
N ASP A 78 -5.51 5.68 0.29
CA ASP A 78 -5.25 4.24 0.18
C ASP A 78 -3.88 3.93 -0.41
N TYR A 79 -3.26 4.90 -1.06
CA TYR A 79 -1.94 4.79 -1.68
C TYR A 79 -0.82 5.39 -0.84
N ARG A 80 -1.03 5.51 0.47
CA ARG A 80 0.01 6.07 1.34
C ARG A 80 1.19 5.13 1.50
N GLU A 81 2.34 5.73 1.69
CA GLU A 81 3.56 5.00 1.99
C GLU A 81 3.64 4.65 3.48
N HIS A 82 4.30 3.54 3.78
CA HIS A 82 4.56 3.11 5.15
C HIS A 82 6.06 2.92 5.33
N PHE A 83 6.57 3.19 6.52
CA PHE A 83 7.99 3.20 6.80
C PHE A 83 8.32 2.24 7.94
N PHE A 84 9.44 1.51 7.81
CA PHE A 84 9.89 0.52 8.79
C PHE A 84 11.38 0.65 9.01
N GLU A 85 11.83 0.36 10.23
CA GLU A 85 13.27 0.36 10.54
C GLU A 85 13.98 -0.88 10.04
N ASN A 86 13.28 -2.02 9.93
CA ASN A 86 13.90 -3.22 9.45
C ASN A 86 13.13 -3.84 8.27
N LEU A 87 13.88 -4.55 7.44
CA LEU A 87 13.36 -5.14 6.21
C LEU A 87 12.32 -6.23 6.48
N GLU A 88 12.50 -7.02 7.53
CA GLU A 88 11.59 -8.12 7.83
C GLU A 88 10.18 -7.63 8.19
N ASP A 89 10.09 -6.54 8.94
CA ASP A 89 8.82 -5.92 9.25
C ASP A 89 8.15 -5.34 7.99
N ALA A 90 8.92 -4.74 7.10
CA ALA A 90 8.43 -4.25 5.83
C ALA A 90 7.87 -5.39 4.97
N LYS A 91 8.58 -6.50 4.87
CA LYS A 91 8.13 -7.68 4.14
C LYS A 91 6.84 -8.26 4.73
N GLN A 92 6.77 -8.37 6.05
CA GLN A 92 5.58 -8.89 6.72
C GLN A 92 4.37 -8.01 6.48
N PHE A 93 4.57 -6.70 6.49
CA PHE A 93 3.51 -5.74 6.19
C PHE A 93 2.95 -5.95 4.76
N VAL A 94 3.82 -6.14 3.77
CA VAL A 94 3.40 -6.42 2.40
C VAL A 94 2.60 -7.73 2.32
N ILE A 95 3.09 -8.77 2.98
CA ILE A 95 2.40 -10.07 3.00
C ILE A 95 1.00 -9.93 3.58
N ASP A 96 0.88 -9.27 4.72
CA ASP A 96 -0.39 -9.15 5.43
C ASP A 96 -1.39 -8.24 4.73
N ASN A 97 -0.93 -7.14 4.14
CA ASN A 97 -1.81 -6.10 3.63
C ASN A 97 -2.00 -6.10 2.11
N TYR A 98 -1.04 -6.63 1.38
CA TYR A 98 -1.14 -6.70 -0.07
C TYR A 98 -1.64 -8.07 -0.55
N TYR A 99 -1.08 -9.14 0.02
CA TYR A 99 -1.41 -10.50 -0.40
C TYR A 99 -2.49 -11.16 0.47
N GLY A 100 -2.79 -10.60 1.64
CA GLY A 100 -3.73 -11.19 2.58
C GLY A 100 -5.12 -11.42 2.00
N ASP A 101 -5.68 -10.42 1.33
CA ASP A 101 -7.01 -10.50 0.72
C ASP A 101 -7.04 -11.53 -0.41
N GLU A 102 -6.01 -11.60 -1.23
CA GLU A 102 -5.90 -12.57 -2.31
C GLU A 102 -5.83 -14.00 -1.78
N ILE A 103 -5.06 -14.21 -0.71
CA ILE A 103 -4.98 -15.51 -0.05
C ILE A 103 -6.36 -15.95 0.45
N GLN A 104 -7.11 -15.05 1.09
CA GLN A 104 -8.45 -15.36 1.58
C GLN A 104 -9.41 -15.69 0.43
N LYS A 105 -9.33 -14.96 -0.65
CA LYS A 105 -10.13 -15.22 -1.85
C LYS A 105 -9.85 -16.60 -2.44
N LEU A 106 -8.59 -16.97 -2.57
CA LEU A 106 -8.18 -18.28 -3.08
C LEU A 106 -8.64 -19.42 -2.15
N LYS A 107 -8.53 -19.23 -0.84
CA LYS A 107 -9.03 -20.22 0.14
C LYS A 107 -10.52 -20.44 0.00
N LYS A 108 -11.28 -19.37 -0.23
CA LYS A 108 -12.73 -19.46 -0.45
C LYS A 108 -13.04 -20.23 -1.73
N GLU A 109 -12.32 -19.96 -2.82
CA GLU A 109 -12.50 -20.67 -4.09
C GLU A 109 -12.20 -22.17 -3.94
N ILE A 110 -11.16 -22.53 -3.20
CA ILE A 110 -10.82 -23.92 -2.92
C ILE A 110 -11.96 -24.61 -2.17
N LYS A 111 -12.53 -23.98 -1.15
CA LYS A 111 -13.65 -24.54 -0.38
C LYS A 111 -14.89 -24.76 -1.26
N GLU A 112 -15.17 -23.85 -2.17
CA GLU A 112 -16.29 -23.97 -3.09
C GLU A 112 -16.11 -25.17 -4.04
N ILE A 113 -14.90 -25.37 -4.54
CA ILE A 113 -14.58 -26.53 -5.40
C ILE A 113 -14.67 -27.82 -4.61
N GLU A 114 -14.16 -27.87 -3.39
CA GLU A 114 -14.26 -29.05 -2.52
C GLU A 114 -15.71 -29.42 -2.24
N SER A 115 -16.57 -28.43 -2.02
CA SER A 115 -18.01 -28.65 -1.83
C SER A 115 -18.65 -29.24 -3.08
N LYS A 116 -18.27 -28.78 -4.25
CA LYS A 116 -18.76 -29.33 -5.51
C LYS A 116 -18.32 -30.76 -5.72
N ILE A 117 -17.11 -31.08 -5.34
CA ILE A 117 -16.59 -32.46 -5.42
C ILE A 117 -17.37 -33.40 -4.50
N GLU A 118 -17.62 -32.99 -3.26
CA GLU A 118 -18.39 -33.76 -2.31
C GLU A 118 -19.83 -33.96 -2.77
N GLU A 119 -20.45 -32.94 -3.32
CA GLU A 119 -21.79 -33.03 -3.90
C GLU A 119 -21.82 -34.03 -5.05
N PHE A 120 -20.84 -33.97 -5.93
CA PHE A 120 -20.71 -34.90 -7.04
C PHE A 120 -20.56 -36.36 -6.55
N LYS A 121 -19.72 -36.59 -5.55
CA LYS A 121 -19.50 -37.93 -4.96
C LYS A 121 -20.74 -38.50 -4.33
N SER A 122 -21.64 -37.66 -3.83
CA SER A 122 -22.87 -38.11 -3.18
C SER A 122 -24.00 -38.40 -4.13
N LYS A 123 -23.84 -38.15 -5.43
CA LYS A 123 -24.86 -38.45 -6.45
C LYS A 123 -25.08 -39.94 -6.60
N THR A 124 -26.32 -40.30 -6.94
CA THR A 124 -26.71 -41.70 -7.16
C THR A 124 -26.06 -42.30 -8.40
N VAL A 125 -26.01 -43.63 -8.45
CA VAL A 125 -25.43 -44.34 -9.58
C VAL A 125 -26.13 -44.00 -10.90
N GLU A 126 -27.44 -43.85 -10.90
CA GLU A 126 -28.22 -43.51 -12.09
C GLU A 126 -27.81 -42.14 -12.65
N GLU A 127 -27.53 -41.18 -11.81
CA GLU A 127 -27.07 -39.86 -12.25
C GLU A 127 -25.65 -39.90 -12.82
N LYS A 128 -24.81 -40.80 -12.31
CA LYS A 128 -23.41 -40.92 -12.74
C LYS A 128 -23.22 -41.63 -14.07
N ILE A 129 -24.16 -42.45 -14.48
CA ILE A 129 -24.09 -43.20 -15.74
C ILE A 129 -23.85 -42.29 -16.93
N TRP A 130 -24.40 -41.09 -16.90
CA TRP A 130 -24.33 -40.15 -18.02
C TRP A 130 -23.01 -39.37 -18.08
N LEU A 131 -22.05 -39.64 -17.19
CA LEU A 131 -20.78 -38.95 -17.11
C LEU A 131 -19.62 -39.70 -17.78
N THR A 132 -19.89 -40.79 -18.44
CA THR A 132 -18.86 -41.56 -19.13
C THR A 132 -18.61 -41.09 -20.54
#